data_11e3f150f374155c14925b942975a8a5
#
_entry.id   11e3f150f374155c14925b942975a8a5
#
_cell.length_a   1.000
_cell.length_b   1.000
_cell.length_c   1.000
_cell.angle_alpha   90.00
_cell.angle_beta   90.00
_cell.angle_gamma   90.00
#
_symmetry.space_group_name_H-M   'P 1'
#
loop_
_entity.id
_entity.type
_entity.pdbx_description
1 polymer ?
#
loop_
_entity_poly.entity_id
_entity_poly.type
_entity_poly.pdbx_seq_one_letter_code
_entity_poly.pdbx_strand_id
1 'polypeptide(L)'
;MGKLSLVVGDPGLSKSTLTACIASHVTTGADWPNGRPCPAGEVLMVNAEDDPADTTRPRLDAAAAIVEKVHFLDGVADCIDGPTKFFNLGHVDVIDDFLEGNPDVRLVIIDPISAYMAGVDSHKNTDVRAVLAPIAGLAAKHGVAVIAVSHLNKGQGAAIYRSSGSMAFVAASRATYLVAKSEDGPDRRLLLPVKNNLGPDTHGIGYLLRSTKGNVPFVEWLPEPVTETADEVLRSSAEDHRTSTDDCVDWLRAVLSDEDKAASEVMTAAERLGFSPKVLRRAREKLGVRTDKAGVKAGWIWSL
;
A
#
# COMPACT_ATOMS: atom_id res chain seq x y z
N MET A 1 -1.99 -19.17 9.89
CA MET A 1 -1.60 -20.06 8.77
C MET A 1 -2.87 -20.49 8.02
N GLY A 2 -2.73 -20.86 6.74
CA GLY A 2 -3.83 -21.33 5.90
C GLY A 2 -4.89 -20.27 5.54
N LYS A 3 -4.55 -18.99 5.56
CA LYS A 3 -5.51 -17.90 5.34
C LYS A 3 -4.91 -16.76 4.52
N LEU A 4 -5.80 -16.09 3.75
CA LEU A 4 -5.51 -14.86 3.03
C LEU A 4 -5.72 -13.67 3.96
N SER A 5 -4.69 -12.82 4.07
CA SER A 5 -4.71 -11.52 4.73
C SER A 5 -4.42 -10.41 3.74
N LEU A 6 -4.97 -9.22 3.99
CA LEU A 6 -4.79 -8.05 3.14
C LEU A 6 -4.06 -6.95 3.92
N VAL A 7 -3.06 -6.33 3.29
CA VAL A 7 -2.37 -5.12 3.79
C VAL A 7 -2.68 -3.98 2.83
N VAL A 8 -3.35 -2.96 3.33
CA VAL A 8 -3.78 -1.81 2.52
C VAL A 8 -3.17 -0.51 3.03
N GLY A 9 -3.06 0.49 2.17
CA GLY A 9 -2.57 1.82 2.53
C GLY A 9 -2.28 2.64 1.29
N ASP A 10 -2.16 3.96 1.46
CA ASP A 10 -1.80 4.86 0.36
C ASP A 10 -0.42 4.53 -0.23
N PRO A 11 -0.15 4.89 -1.49
CA PRO A 11 1.20 4.78 -2.08
C PRO A 11 2.24 5.52 -1.22
N GLY A 12 3.46 4.98 -1.17
CA GLY A 12 4.58 5.60 -0.44
C GLY A 12 4.54 5.39 1.08
N LEU A 13 3.66 4.53 1.61
CA LEU A 13 3.61 4.18 3.04
C LEU A 13 4.54 3.01 3.43
N SER A 14 5.42 2.59 2.53
CA SER A 14 6.42 1.54 2.77
C SER A 14 5.83 0.16 3.10
N LYS A 15 4.72 -0.19 2.43
CA LYS A 15 4.10 -1.52 2.58
C LYS A 15 5.05 -2.65 2.20
N SER A 16 5.80 -2.48 1.10
CA SER A 16 6.80 -3.47 0.64
C SER A 16 7.99 -3.60 1.61
N THR A 17 8.36 -2.52 2.33
CA THR A 17 9.34 -2.60 3.43
C THR A 17 8.79 -3.41 4.61
N LEU A 18 7.50 -3.24 4.92
CA LEU A 18 6.82 -4.02 5.96
C LEU A 18 6.76 -5.51 5.57
N THR A 19 6.44 -5.84 4.31
CA THR A 19 6.40 -7.25 3.86
C THR A 19 7.79 -7.88 3.86
N ALA A 20 8.87 -7.13 3.56
CA ALA A 20 10.25 -7.60 3.72
C ALA A 20 10.60 -7.89 5.19
N CYS A 21 10.14 -7.05 6.13
CA CYS A 21 10.29 -7.31 7.56
C CYS A 21 9.53 -8.58 8.01
N ILE A 22 8.30 -8.78 7.53
CA ILE A 22 7.52 -10.00 7.81
C ILE A 22 8.23 -11.23 7.23
N ALA A 23 8.78 -11.14 6.02
CA ALA A 23 9.59 -12.20 5.42
C ALA A 23 10.84 -12.52 6.26
N SER A 24 11.49 -11.51 6.84
CA SER A 24 12.60 -11.72 7.78
C SER A 24 12.20 -12.54 9.00
N HIS A 25 11.08 -12.20 9.66
CA HIS A 25 10.59 -12.99 10.79
C HIS A 25 10.33 -14.45 10.41
N VAL A 26 9.73 -14.71 9.24
CA VAL A 26 9.45 -16.06 8.77
C VAL A 26 10.73 -16.83 8.43
N THR A 27 11.67 -16.21 7.72
CA THR A 27 12.91 -16.90 7.31
C THR A 27 13.85 -17.21 8.47
N THR A 28 13.89 -16.33 9.47
CA THR A 28 14.76 -16.48 10.67
C THR A 28 14.09 -17.24 11.81
N GLY A 29 12.75 -17.25 11.86
CA GLY A 29 11.99 -17.74 13.02
C GLY A 29 12.03 -16.78 14.21
N ALA A 30 12.36 -15.50 14.00
CA ALA A 30 12.36 -14.49 15.04
C ALA A 30 10.94 -14.21 15.56
N ASP A 31 10.79 -14.06 16.86
CA ASP A 31 9.49 -13.78 17.48
C ASP A 31 8.83 -12.52 16.92
N TRP A 32 7.51 -12.55 16.85
CA TRP A 32 6.71 -11.37 16.48
C TRP A 32 6.82 -10.25 17.53
N PRO A 33 6.55 -8.97 17.18
CA PRO A 33 6.65 -7.84 18.11
C PRO A 33 5.85 -8.01 19.41
N ASN A 34 4.81 -8.85 19.40
CA ASN A 34 4.00 -9.17 20.57
C ASN A 34 4.53 -10.36 21.39
N GLY A 35 5.75 -10.82 21.13
CA GLY A 35 6.41 -11.93 21.83
C GLY A 35 5.89 -13.32 21.45
N ARG A 36 5.01 -13.44 20.46
CA ARG A 36 4.57 -14.77 19.98
C ARG A 36 5.64 -15.38 19.06
N PRO A 37 5.89 -16.69 19.15
CA PRO A 37 6.85 -17.34 18.28
C PRO A 37 6.39 -17.32 16.82
N CYS A 38 7.34 -17.11 15.90
CA CYS A 38 7.13 -17.25 14.47
C CYS A 38 7.73 -18.59 14.01
N PRO A 39 6.92 -19.54 13.50
CA PRO A 39 7.47 -20.76 12.93
C PRO A 39 8.39 -20.42 11.74
N ALA A 40 9.64 -20.83 11.81
CA ALA A 40 10.59 -20.63 10.73
C ALA A 40 10.16 -21.38 9.46
N GLY A 41 10.47 -20.82 8.30
CA GLY A 41 10.17 -21.42 7.00
C GLY A 41 10.69 -20.59 5.85
N GLU A 42 10.20 -20.90 4.66
CA GLU A 42 10.53 -20.21 3.44
C GLU A 42 9.40 -19.28 2.99
N VAL A 43 9.73 -18.32 2.13
CA VAL A 43 8.80 -17.30 1.63
C VAL A 43 8.80 -17.30 0.12
N LEU A 44 7.61 -17.30 -0.50
CA LEU A 44 7.43 -17.01 -1.91
C LEU A 44 6.97 -15.56 -2.07
N MET A 45 7.72 -14.76 -2.84
CA MET A 45 7.38 -13.40 -3.19
C MET A 45 6.97 -13.29 -4.67
N VAL A 46 5.80 -12.71 -4.90
CA VAL A 46 5.25 -12.37 -6.21
C VAL A 46 5.18 -10.85 -6.25
N ASN A 47 6.17 -10.20 -6.87
CA ASN A 47 6.33 -8.75 -6.87
C ASN A 47 6.37 -8.22 -8.31
N ALA A 48 5.52 -7.21 -8.62
CA ALA A 48 5.41 -6.62 -9.94
C ALA A 48 5.97 -5.21 -10.05
N GLU A 49 6.18 -4.52 -8.93
CA GLU A 49 6.58 -3.10 -8.94
C GLU A 49 8.08 -2.91 -8.69
N ASP A 50 8.66 -3.74 -7.85
CA ASP A 50 10.06 -3.62 -7.45
C ASP A 50 10.93 -4.69 -8.12
N ASP A 51 12.08 -4.30 -8.65
CA ASP A 51 13.08 -5.24 -9.15
C ASP A 51 13.63 -6.10 -7.99
N PRO A 52 13.70 -7.44 -8.17
CA PRO A 52 14.21 -8.34 -7.13
C PRO A 52 15.65 -8.04 -6.70
N ALA A 53 16.53 -7.66 -7.63
CA ALA A 53 17.97 -7.53 -7.35
C ALA A 53 18.34 -6.16 -6.76
N ASP A 54 17.78 -5.06 -7.30
CA ASP A 54 18.20 -3.71 -6.92
C ASP A 54 17.30 -3.07 -5.84
N THR A 55 16.10 -3.57 -5.65
CA THR A 55 15.14 -2.98 -4.72
C THR A 55 14.70 -3.96 -3.62
N THR A 56 14.21 -5.15 -3.98
CA THR A 56 13.67 -6.10 -2.99
C THR A 56 14.79 -6.75 -2.17
N ARG A 57 15.87 -7.20 -2.81
CA ARG A 57 17.02 -7.80 -2.14
C ARG A 57 17.66 -6.89 -1.10
N PRO A 58 17.97 -5.61 -1.38
CA PRO A 58 18.47 -4.69 -0.36
C PRO A 58 17.54 -4.51 0.83
N ARG A 59 16.21 -4.50 0.63
CA ARG A 59 15.24 -4.41 1.74
C ARG A 59 15.23 -5.67 2.59
N LEU A 60 15.36 -6.86 2.00
CA LEU A 60 15.46 -8.12 2.72
C LEU A 60 16.75 -8.18 3.55
N ASP A 61 17.88 -7.75 2.97
CA ASP A 61 19.16 -7.66 3.67
C ASP A 61 19.08 -6.67 4.85
N ALA A 62 18.46 -5.49 4.63
CA ALA A 62 18.26 -4.48 5.68
C ALA A 62 17.33 -4.95 6.81
N ALA A 63 16.37 -5.83 6.49
CA ALA A 63 15.49 -6.48 7.45
C ALA A 63 16.15 -7.72 8.12
N ALA A 64 17.37 -8.08 7.77
CA ALA A 64 18.09 -9.29 8.23
C ALA A 64 17.36 -10.61 7.90
N ALA A 65 16.71 -10.70 6.74
CA ALA A 65 16.12 -11.93 6.25
C ALA A 65 17.19 -12.95 5.83
N ILE A 66 16.90 -14.23 5.96
CA ILE A 66 17.71 -15.30 5.34
C ILE A 66 17.28 -15.39 3.87
N VAL A 67 18.01 -14.70 2.99
CA VAL A 67 17.58 -14.45 1.61
C VAL A 67 17.53 -15.75 0.78
N GLU A 68 18.33 -16.72 1.11
CA GLU A 68 18.32 -18.06 0.50
C GLU A 68 17.00 -18.81 0.71
N LYS A 69 16.17 -18.36 1.66
CA LYS A 69 14.82 -18.88 1.94
C LYS A 69 13.71 -18.04 1.29
N VAL A 70 14.08 -17.07 0.46
CA VAL A 70 13.11 -16.22 -0.25
C VAL A 70 13.14 -16.55 -1.73
N HIS A 71 12.05 -17.06 -2.24
CA HIS A 71 11.85 -17.39 -3.64
C HIS A 71 11.07 -16.27 -4.33
N PHE A 72 11.37 -16.05 -5.61
CA PHE A 72 10.67 -15.06 -6.44
C PHE A 72 9.97 -15.73 -7.60
N LEU A 73 8.75 -15.32 -7.87
CA LEU A 73 8.00 -15.71 -9.06
C LEU A 73 7.96 -14.51 -10.02
N ASP A 74 8.81 -14.55 -11.06
CA ASP A 74 8.95 -13.44 -12.01
C ASP A 74 8.06 -13.60 -13.24
N GLY A 75 7.62 -14.82 -13.55
CA GLY A 75 6.82 -15.11 -14.72
C GLY A 75 6.49 -16.59 -14.89
N VAL A 76 5.73 -16.88 -15.92
CA VAL A 76 5.23 -18.23 -16.26
C VAL A 76 5.63 -18.56 -17.68
N ALA A 77 6.18 -19.74 -17.93
CA ALA A 77 6.39 -20.28 -19.27
C ALA A 77 5.48 -21.48 -19.50
N ASP A 78 4.82 -21.55 -20.67
CA ASP A 78 3.94 -22.68 -21.04
C ASP A 78 4.74 -23.98 -21.31
N CYS A 79 6.05 -23.87 -21.53
CA CYS A 79 6.98 -24.99 -21.72
C CYS A 79 8.41 -24.55 -21.35
N ILE A 80 9.30 -25.53 -21.14
CA ILE A 80 10.68 -25.33 -20.65
C ILE A 80 11.48 -24.29 -21.46
N ASP A 81 11.28 -24.24 -22.79
CA ASP A 81 11.95 -23.29 -23.69
C ASP A 81 10.99 -22.23 -24.27
N GLY A 82 9.79 -22.08 -23.69
CA GLY A 82 8.78 -21.14 -24.15
C GLY A 82 9.06 -19.70 -23.68
N PRO A 83 8.43 -18.71 -24.36
CA PRO A 83 8.53 -17.33 -23.92
C PRO A 83 7.89 -17.17 -22.53
N THR A 84 8.61 -16.51 -21.64
CA THR A 84 8.09 -16.16 -20.31
C THR A 84 6.96 -15.14 -20.46
N LYS A 85 5.80 -15.48 -19.93
CA LYS A 85 4.64 -14.59 -19.86
C LYS A 85 4.58 -13.95 -18.48
N PHE A 86 4.02 -12.77 -18.41
CA PHE A 86 3.76 -12.12 -17.14
C PHE A 86 2.76 -12.98 -16.34
N PHE A 87 3.10 -13.25 -15.07
CA PHE A 87 2.23 -13.98 -14.16
C PHE A 87 0.93 -13.19 -13.92
N ASN A 88 -0.19 -13.87 -13.88
CA ASN A 88 -1.45 -13.31 -13.40
C ASN A 88 -2.18 -14.34 -12.52
N LEU A 89 -3.15 -13.90 -11.74
CA LEU A 89 -3.85 -14.74 -10.77
C LEU A 89 -4.80 -15.78 -11.40
N GLY A 90 -4.93 -15.80 -12.73
CA GLY A 90 -5.54 -16.92 -13.48
C GLY A 90 -4.64 -18.16 -13.53
N HIS A 91 -3.32 -18.00 -13.27
CA HIS A 91 -2.33 -19.08 -13.24
C HIS A 91 -1.96 -19.47 -11.79
N VAL A 92 -2.96 -19.59 -10.93
CA VAL A 92 -2.77 -19.98 -9.52
C VAL A 92 -2.19 -21.38 -9.36
N ASP A 93 -2.40 -22.24 -10.35
CA ASP A 93 -1.80 -23.56 -10.50
C ASP A 93 -0.25 -23.53 -10.42
N VAL A 94 0.39 -22.52 -10.96
CA VAL A 94 1.86 -22.34 -10.87
C VAL A 94 2.31 -22.16 -9.41
N ILE A 95 1.57 -21.39 -8.61
CA ILE A 95 1.85 -21.27 -7.17
C ILE A 95 1.54 -22.60 -6.46
N ASP A 96 0.49 -23.32 -6.87
CA ASP A 96 0.12 -24.61 -6.30
C ASP A 96 1.23 -25.65 -6.50
N ASP A 97 1.71 -25.79 -7.75
CA ASP A 97 2.81 -26.70 -8.11
C ASP A 97 4.11 -26.34 -7.37
N PHE A 98 4.41 -25.03 -7.27
CA PHE A 98 5.58 -24.56 -6.51
C PHE A 98 5.50 -24.97 -5.04
N LEU A 99 4.35 -24.78 -4.40
CA LEU A 99 4.14 -25.12 -2.99
C LEU A 99 4.14 -26.62 -2.74
N GLU A 100 3.70 -27.45 -3.71
CA GLU A 100 3.79 -28.92 -3.63
C GLU A 100 5.27 -29.37 -3.61
N GLY A 101 6.12 -28.71 -4.42
CA GLY A 101 7.55 -28.98 -4.47
C GLY A 101 8.36 -28.39 -3.31
N ASN A 102 7.80 -27.42 -2.56
CA ASN A 102 8.50 -26.67 -1.51
C ASN A 102 7.69 -26.64 -0.19
N PRO A 103 7.61 -27.75 0.54
CA PRO A 103 6.73 -27.88 1.73
C PRO A 103 7.17 -27.02 2.93
N ASP A 104 8.38 -26.45 2.89
CA ASP A 104 8.89 -25.55 3.93
C ASP A 104 8.45 -24.11 3.76
N VAL A 105 7.78 -23.77 2.66
CA VAL A 105 7.16 -22.45 2.47
C VAL A 105 6.04 -22.24 3.48
N ARG A 106 6.10 -21.14 4.21
CA ARG A 106 5.11 -20.74 5.22
C ARG A 106 4.35 -19.49 4.85
N LEU A 107 4.89 -18.68 3.94
CA LEU A 107 4.34 -17.38 3.57
C LEU A 107 4.41 -17.17 2.06
N VAL A 108 3.32 -16.71 1.48
CA VAL A 108 3.26 -16.16 0.12
C VAL A 108 2.92 -14.68 0.21
N ILE A 109 3.71 -13.82 -0.42
CA ILE A 109 3.49 -12.37 -0.50
C ILE A 109 3.17 -12.01 -1.94
N ILE A 110 2.07 -11.29 -2.17
CA ILE A 110 1.65 -10.79 -3.49
C ILE A 110 1.60 -9.25 -3.42
N ASP A 111 2.54 -8.57 -4.06
CA ASP A 111 2.75 -7.12 -3.92
C ASP A 111 2.96 -6.41 -5.28
N PRO A 112 2.00 -5.59 -5.73
CA PRO A 112 0.63 -5.49 -5.28
C PRO A 112 -0.29 -6.50 -6.00
N ILE A 113 -1.35 -6.94 -5.33
CA ILE A 113 -2.29 -7.90 -5.91
C ILE A 113 -3.00 -7.37 -7.17
N SER A 114 -3.20 -6.06 -7.26
CA SER A 114 -3.83 -5.41 -8.41
C SER A 114 -3.06 -5.58 -9.72
N ALA A 115 -1.73 -5.71 -9.67
CA ALA A 115 -0.90 -5.91 -10.86
C ALA A 115 -1.16 -7.26 -11.54
N TYR A 116 -1.64 -8.23 -10.80
CA TYR A 116 -1.85 -9.61 -11.26
C TYR A 116 -3.31 -9.93 -11.60
N MET A 117 -4.19 -8.92 -11.63
CA MET A 117 -5.63 -9.06 -11.92
C MET A 117 -5.96 -8.70 -13.37
N ALA A 118 -5.10 -9.06 -14.32
CA ALA A 118 -5.33 -8.76 -15.75
C ALA A 118 -6.70 -9.28 -16.23
N GLY A 119 -7.48 -8.39 -16.87
CA GLY A 119 -8.81 -8.72 -17.39
C GLY A 119 -9.94 -8.77 -16.34
N VAL A 120 -9.65 -8.47 -15.08
CA VAL A 120 -10.63 -8.48 -13.98
C VAL A 120 -11.05 -7.05 -13.66
N ASP A 121 -12.35 -6.78 -13.66
CA ASP A 121 -12.87 -5.50 -13.18
C ASP A 121 -12.82 -5.44 -11.65
N SER A 122 -11.83 -4.71 -11.14
CA SER A 122 -11.62 -4.55 -9.69
C SER A 122 -12.79 -3.89 -8.93
N HIS A 123 -13.75 -3.30 -9.65
CA HIS A 123 -14.97 -2.72 -9.09
C HIS A 123 -16.12 -3.73 -8.98
N LYS A 124 -16.04 -4.85 -9.70
CA LYS A 124 -17.05 -5.90 -9.63
C LYS A 124 -16.72 -6.94 -8.57
N ASN A 125 -17.57 -7.02 -7.55
CA ASN A 125 -17.40 -7.96 -6.44
C ASN A 125 -17.31 -9.43 -6.87
N THR A 126 -18.06 -9.82 -7.91
CA THR A 126 -18.06 -11.19 -8.43
C THR A 126 -16.73 -11.57 -9.05
N ASP A 127 -16.17 -10.69 -9.87
CA ASP A 127 -14.92 -10.91 -10.60
C ASP A 127 -13.73 -11.00 -9.65
N VAL A 128 -13.65 -10.07 -8.68
CA VAL A 128 -12.63 -10.07 -7.63
C VAL A 128 -12.71 -11.35 -6.80
N ARG A 129 -13.92 -11.79 -6.41
CA ARG A 129 -14.08 -13.04 -5.65
C ARG A 129 -13.65 -14.26 -6.43
N ALA A 130 -13.95 -14.31 -7.73
CA ALA A 130 -13.58 -15.43 -8.60
C ALA A 130 -12.04 -15.62 -8.63
N VAL A 131 -11.28 -14.54 -8.60
CA VAL A 131 -9.80 -14.56 -8.60
C VAL A 131 -9.22 -14.85 -7.21
N LEU A 132 -9.83 -14.33 -6.14
CA LEU A 132 -9.30 -14.48 -4.79
C LEU A 132 -9.68 -15.82 -4.13
N ALA A 133 -10.77 -16.45 -4.55
CA ALA A 133 -11.19 -17.73 -3.98
C ALA A 133 -10.17 -18.86 -4.21
N PRO A 134 -9.58 -19.05 -5.40
CA PRO A 134 -8.49 -20.00 -5.61
C PRO A 134 -7.28 -19.77 -4.71
N ILE A 135 -6.87 -18.52 -4.50
CA ILE A 135 -5.75 -18.16 -3.61
C ILE A 135 -6.08 -18.52 -2.15
N ALA A 136 -7.30 -18.25 -1.70
CA ALA A 136 -7.74 -18.62 -0.37
C ALA A 136 -7.82 -20.15 -0.21
N GLY A 137 -8.20 -20.86 -1.28
CA GLY A 137 -8.19 -22.33 -1.35
C GLY A 137 -6.78 -22.89 -1.24
N LEU A 138 -5.84 -22.35 -2.02
CA LEU A 138 -4.43 -22.68 -2.00
C LEU A 138 -3.82 -22.46 -0.61
N ALA A 139 -4.08 -21.31 0.01
CA ALA A 139 -3.63 -21.04 1.38
C ALA A 139 -4.09 -22.13 2.35
N ALA A 140 -5.35 -22.57 2.26
CA ALA A 140 -5.92 -23.61 3.10
C ALA A 140 -5.35 -25.01 2.78
N LYS A 141 -5.15 -25.34 1.49
CA LYS A 141 -4.61 -26.62 1.02
C LYS A 141 -3.20 -26.87 1.57
N HIS A 142 -2.31 -25.88 1.41
CA HIS A 142 -0.90 -25.99 1.83
C HIS A 142 -0.63 -25.53 3.27
N GLY A 143 -1.62 -24.97 3.96
CA GLY A 143 -1.43 -24.45 5.31
C GLY A 143 -0.55 -23.19 5.37
N VAL A 144 -0.30 -22.52 4.24
CA VAL A 144 0.54 -21.31 4.15
C VAL A 144 -0.25 -20.03 4.49
N ALA A 145 0.40 -19.03 5.03
CA ALA A 145 -0.15 -17.69 5.10
C ALA A 145 -0.02 -16.99 3.74
N VAL A 146 -1.06 -16.28 3.30
CA VAL A 146 -0.96 -15.42 2.12
C VAL A 146 -1.20 -13.99 2.54
N ILE A 147 -0.26 -13.09 2.21
CA ILE A 147 -0.38 -11.65 2.38
C ILE A 147 -0.49 -11.01 1.00
N ALA A 148 -1.63 -10.37 0.73
CA ALA A 148 -1.81 -9.56 -0.46
C ALA A 148 -1.71 -8.08 -0.10
N VAL A 149 -0.90 -7.34 -0.84
CA VAL A 149 -0.74 -5.88 -0.68
C VAL A 149 -1.63 -5.16 -1.68
N SER A 150 -2.28 -4.10 -1.24
CA SER A 150 -3.12 -3.29 -2.12
C SER A 150 -3.10 -1.81 -1.72
N HIS A 151 -3.52 -0.94 -2.66
CA HIS A 151 -3.65 0.49 -2.41
C HIS A 151 -5.06 0.83 -1.93
N LEU A 152 -5.19 1.93 -1.16
CA LEU A 152 -6.49 2.47 -0.81
C LEU A 152 -7.14 3.16 -2.01
N ASN A 153 -8.47 3.07 -2.07
CA ASN A 153 -9.24 3.89 -2.98
C ASN A 153 -9.28 5.34 -2.52
N LYS A 154 -9.38 6.26 -3.49
CA LYS A 154 -9.54 7.70 -3.25
C LYS A 154 -10.93 8.08 -2.72
N GLY A 155 -11.82 7.14 -2.45
CA GLY A 155 -13.16 7.37 -1.90
C GLY A 155 -13.12 7.87 -0.45
N GLN A 156 -14.23 8.48 -0.01
CA GLN A 156 -14.48 8.84 1.39
C GLN A 156 -15.28 7.73 2.07
N GLY A 157 -15.09 7.54 3.38
CA GLY A 157 -15.84 6.57 4.18
C GLY A 157 -14.97 5.76 5.13
N ALA A 158 -15.58 4.82 5.84
CA ALA A 158 -14.89 3.92 6.77
C ALA A 158 -13.75 3.13 6.08
N ALA A 159 -12.72 2.79 6.85
CA ALA A 159 -11.51 2.10 6.37
C ALA A 159 -11.83 0.85 5.57
N ILE A 160 -12.83 0.09 5.99
CA ILE A 160 -13.29 -1.11 5.31
C ILE A 160 -13.77 -0.85 3.87
N TYR A 161 -14.37 0.31 3.58
CA TYR A 161 -14.87 0.68 2.26
C TYR A 161 -13.80 1.31 1.36
N ARG A 162 -12.71 1.83 1.95
CA ARG A 162 -11.58 2.40 1.21
C ARG A 162 -10.55 1.37 0.80
N SER A 163 -10.62 0.16 1.38
CA SER A 163 -9.69 -0.92 1.07
C SER A 163 -9.97 -1.49 -0.32
N SER A 164 -9.13 -1.14 -1.30
CA SER A 164 -9.02 -1.78 -2.63
C SER A 164 -10.28 -1.85 -3.49
N GLY A 165 -10.69 -0.79 -4.16
CA GLY A 165 -11.63 -0.81 -5.30
C GLY A 165 -12.98 -1.47 -5.05
N SER A 166 -12.99 -2.60 -4.38
CA SER A 166 -14.16 -3.43 -4.12
C SER A 166 -14.15 -3.99 -2.71
N MET A 167 -15.30 -3.99 -2.06
CA MET A 167 -15.56 -4.74 -0.81
C MET A 167 -15.18 -6.23 -0.92
N ALA A 168 -15.06 -6.75 -2.14
CA ALA A 168 -14.72 -8.15 -2.37
C ALA A 168 -13.33 -8.53 -1.86
N PHE A 169 -12.34 -7.64 -1.93
CA PHE A 169 -11.00 -7.89 -1.38
C PHE A 169 -11.08 -8.11 0.14
N VAL A 170 -11.72 -7.18 0.84
CA VAL A 170 -11.92 -7.30 2.29
C VAL A 170 -12.78 -8.49 2.64
N ALA A 171 -13.84 -8.77 1.86
CA ALA A 171 -14.73 -9.91 2.10
C ALA A 171 -14.00 -11.25 1.91
N ALA A 172 -13.12 -11.37 0.92
CA ALA A 172 -12.34 -12.59 0.65
C ALA A 172 -11.23 -12.82 1.68
N SER A 173 -10.65 -11.76 2.24
CA SER A 173 -9.62 -11.86 3.27
C SER A 173 -10.20 -12.27 4.63
N ARG A 174 -9.40 -12.94 5.46
CA ARG A 174 -9.75 -13.26 6.85
C ARG A 174 -9.27 -12.20 7.84
N ALA A 175 -8.22 -11.48 7.48
CA ALA A 175 -7.76 -10.30 8.19
C ALA A 175 -7.40 -9.20 7.18
N THR A 176 -7.64 -7.96 7.55
CA THR A 176 -7.25 -6.78 6.76
C THR A 176 -6.62 -5.78 7.69
N TYR A 177 -5.45 -5.27 7.32
CA TYR A 177 -4.70 -4.29 8.07
C TYR A 177 -4.46 -3.04 7.21
N LEU A 178 -4.63 -1.87 7.83
CA LEU A 178 -4.29 -0.58 7.25
C LEU A 178 -2.88 -0.19 7.68
N VAL A 179 -2.06 0.20 6.71
CA VAL A 179 -0.81 0.93 6.96
C VAL A 179 -1.10 2.42 6.81
N ALA A 180 -0.83 3.19 7.84
CA ALA A 180 -1.05 4.63 7.88
C ALA A 180 0.15 5.37 8.46
N LYS A 181 0.23 6.68 8.21
CA LYS A 181 1.16 7.57 8.93
C LYS A 181 0.61 7.84 10.32
N SER A 182 1.49 7.97 11.30
CA SER A 182 1.15 8.51 12.60
C SER A 182 1.30 10.04 12.61
N GLU A 183 0.51 10.71 13.43
CA GLU A 183 0.67 12.14 13.72
C GLU A 183 1.89 12.43 14.60
N ASP A 184 2.37 11.43 15.36
CA ASP A 184 3.50 11.56 16.28
C ASP A 184 4.89 11.67 15.63
N GLY A 185 4.96 11.62 14.30
CA GLY A 185 6.23 11.83 13.59
C GLY A 185 6.26 11.31 12.15
N PRO A 186 7.13 11.88 11.32
CA PRO A 186 7.16 11.59 9.88
C PRO A 186 7.60 10.15 9.55
N ASP A 187 8.41 9.54 10.43
CA ASP A 187 8.94 8.19 10.24
C ASP A 187 8.09 7.11 10.91
N ARG A 188 7.14 7.51 11.78
CA ARG A 188 6.26 6.57 12.46
C ARG A 188 5.12 6.12 11.56
N ARG A 189 4.88 4.81 11.56
CA ARG A 189 3.78 4.16 10.84
C ARG A 189 2.98 3.32 11.80
N LEU A 190 1.72 3.14 11.43
CA LEU A 190 0.74 2.35 12.17
C LEU A 190 0.27 1.19 11.29
N LEU A 191 0.23 -0.01 11.84
CA LEU A 191 -0.40 -1.19 11.27
C LEU A 191 -1.68 -1.46 12.05
N LEU A 192 -2.82 -1.04 11.52
CA LEU A 192 -4.11 -1.01 12.22
C LEU A 192 -5.05 -2.10 11.70
N PRO A 193 -5.72 -2.87 12.56
CA PRO A 193 -6.73 -3.82 12.13
C PRO A 193 -7.95 -3.08 11.57
N VAL A 194 -8.39 -3.50 10.38
CA VAL A 194 -9.65 -3.06 9.74
C VAL A 194 -10.71 -4.15 9.85
N LYS A 195 -10.27 -5.40 9.75
CA LYS A 195 -11.09 -6.60 9.86
C LYS A 195 -10.24 -7.73 10.44
N ASN A 196 -10.80 -8.45 11.39
CA ASN A 196 -10.18 -9.65 11.94
C ASN A 196 -11.24 -10.73 12.21
N ASN A 197 -11.24 -11.80 11.40
CA ASN A 197 -12.11 -12.96 11.56
C ASN A 197 -11.34 -14.17 12.12
N LEU A 198 -10.10 -13.97 12.61
CA LEU A 198 -9.21 -15.04 13.05
C LEU A 198 -9.04 -15.07 14.58
N GLY A 199 -9.53 -14.06 15.27
CA GLY A 199 -9.40 -13.92 16.71
C GLY A 199 -10.13 -12.68 17.23
N PRO A 200 -9.99 -12.36 18.51
CA PRO A 200 -10.56 -11.15 19.08
C PRO A 200 -9.96 -9.91 18.43
N ASP A 201 -10.67 -8.79 18.50
CA ASP A 201 -10.15 -7.50 18.08
C ASP A 201 -8.89 -7.18 18.87
N THR A 202 -7.86 -6.77 18.16
CA THR A 202 -6.53 -6.44 18.72
C THR A 202 -6.22 -4.97 18.46
N HIS A 203 -5.34 -4.44 19.30
CA HIS A 203 -4.76 -3.11 19.05
C HIS A 203 -3.87 -3.15 17.81
N GLY A 204 -3.67 -1.98 17.21
CA GLY A 204 -2.67 -1.79 16.17
C GLY A 204 -1.25 -1.94 16.72
N ILE A 205 -0.29 -2.00 15.82
CA ILE A 205 1.15 -2.02 16.14
C ILE A 205 1.80 -0.82 15.46
N GLY A 206 2.61 -0.07 16.21
CA GLY A 206 3.44 1.01 15.70
C GLY A 206 4.80 0.51 15.24
N TYR A 207 5.37 1.18 14.25
CA TYR A 207 6.76 0.96 13.85
C TYR A 207 7.40 2.23 13.29
N LEU A 208 8.72 2.29 13.33
CA LEU A 208 9.51 3.35 12.73
C LEU A 208 10.13 2.86 11.43
N LEU A 209 10.14 3.73 10.44
CA LEU A 209 10.96 3.54 9.24
C LEU A 209 12.34 4.09 9.52
N ARG A 210 13.30 3.19 9.64
CA ARG A 210 14.72 3.51 9.77
C ARG A 210 15.42 3.32 8.43
N SER A 211 16.58 3.87 8.30
CA SER A 211 17.43 3.68 7.12
C SER A 211 18.80 3.15 7.53
N THR A 212 19.31 2.22 6.74
CA THR A 212 20.71 1.77 6.84
C THR A 212 21.66 2.90 6.44
N LYS A 213 22.98 2.71 6.62
CA LYS A 213 24.00 3.65 6.11
C LYS A 213 23.93 3.83 4.58
N GLY A 214 23.38 2.87 3.86
CA GLY A 214 23.12 2.91 2.41
C GLY A 214 21.76 3.50 2.03
N ASN A 215 21.05 4.14 2.94
CA ASN A 215 19.71 4.71 2.76
C ASN A 215 18.62 3.68 2.39
N VAL A 216 18.81 2.40 2.67
CA VAL A 216 17.79 1.36 2.48
C VAL A 216 16.85 1.36 3.69
N PRO A 217 15.52 1.49 3.48
CA PRO A 217 14.57 1.54 4.59
C PRO A 217 14.34 0.15 5.19
N PHE A 218 14.16 0.12 6.53
CA PHE A 218 13.76 -1.08 7.26
C PHE A 218 12.80 -0.71 8.41
N VAL A 219 12.10 -1.72 8.94
CA VAL A 219 11.11 -1.58 10.02
C VAL A 219 11.77 -1.83 11.37
N GLU A 220 11.56 -0.91 12.30
CA GLU A 220 11.85 -1.06 13.73
C GLU A 220 10.52 -1.04 14.49
N TRP A 221 10.11 -2.19 15.05
CA TRP A 221 8.86 -2.31 15.79
C TRP A 221 8.87 -1.51 17.08
N LEU A 222 7.74 -0.88 17.40
CA LEU A 222 7.53 -0.23 18.69
C LEU A 222 6.83 -1.19 19.66
N PRO A 223 7.28 -1.24 20.93
CA PRO A 223 6.74 -2.19 21.90
C PRO A 223 5.33 -1.81 22.39
N GLU A 224 4.96 -0.52 22.30
CA GLU A 224 3.68 -0.03 22.79
C GLU A 224 2.56 -0.34 21.80
N PRO A 225 1.41 -0.86 22.28
CA PRO A 225 0.25 -1.06 21.45
C PRO A 225 -0.32 0.29 21.01
N VAL A 226 -0.81 0.32 19.77
CA VAL A 226 -1.48 1.49 19.18
C VAL A 226 -2.96 1.43 19.52
N THR A 227 -3.48 2.49 20.12
CA THR A 227 -4.89 2.59 20.56
C THR A 227 -5.81 3.19 19.51
N GLU A 228 -5.25 3.96 18.55
CA GLU A 228 -6.00 4.55 17.46
C GLU A 228 -6.58 3.46 16.54
N THR A 229 -7.80 3.68 16.11
CA THR A 229 -8.47 2.81 15.13
C THR A 229 -8.18 3.25 13.71
N ALA A 230 -8.32 2.34 12.75
CA ALA A 230 -8.17 2.65 11.34
C ALA A 230 -9.14 3.74 10.87
N ASP A 231 -10.37 3.76 11.41
CA ASP A 231 -11.37 4.76 11.05
C ASP A 231 -11.06 6.16 11.60
N GLU A 232 -10.48 6.26 12.79
CA GLU A 232 -10.03 7.54 13.37
C GLU A 232 -8.91 8.14 12.54
N VAL A 233 -7.86 7.36 12.25
CA VAL A 233 -6.71 7.82 11.47
C VAL A 233 -7.11 8.21 10.05
N LEU A 234 -8.03 7.52 9.40
CA LEU A 234 -8.51 7.89 8.07
C LEU A 234 -9.41 9.11 8.07
N ARG A 235 -10.13 9.37 9.18
CA ARG A 235 -10.94 10.59 9.34
C ARG A 235 -10.07 11.81 9.55
N SER A 236 -9.09 11.75 10.48
CA SER A 236 -8.16 12.87 10.72
C SER A 236 -7.39 13.23 9.43
N SER A 237 -6.86 12.24 8.73
CA SER A 237 -6.21 12.48 7.42
C SER A 237 -7.13 13.11 6.37
N ALA A 238 -8.43 12.81 6.41
CA ALA A 238 -9.41 13.39 5.48
C ALA A 238 -9.78 14.83 5.88
N GLU A 239 -9.82 15.13 7.17
CA GLU A 239 -10.06 16.46 7.72
C GLU A 239 -8.89 17.39 7.44
N ASP A 240 -7.65 16.96 7.66
CA ASP A 240 -6.44 17.70 7.30
C ASP A 240 -6.41 18.08 5.81
N HIS A 241 -6.81 17.14 4.94
CA HIS A 241 -6.89 17.42 3.50
C HIS A 241 -8.02 18.38 3.13
N ARG A 242 -9.11 18.43 3.89
CA ARG A 242 -10.21 19.38 3.68
C ARG A 242 -9.82 20.77 4.15
N THR A 243 -9.32 20.89 5.38
CA THR A 243 -8.85 22.15 5.98
C THR A 243 -7.80 22.80 5.08
N SER A 244 -6.78 22.07 4.68
CA SER A 244 -5.75 22.59 3.78
C SER A 244 -6.28 23.02 2.40
N THR A 245 -7.32 22.38 1.87
CA THR A 245 -7.94 22.80 0.59
C THR A 245 -8.83 24.03 0.79
N ASP A 246 -9.56 24.12 1.90
CA ASP A 246 -10.43 25.26 2.21
C ASP A 246 -9.60 26.50 2.54
N ASP A 247 -8.54 26.37 3.32
CA ASP A 247 -7.57 27.43 3.57
C ASP A 247 -6.95 27.94 2.25
N CYS A 248 -6.59 27.02 1.34
CA CYS A 248 -6.08 27.38 0.03
C CYS A 248 -7.15 28.08 -0.85
N VAL A 249 -8.42 27.69 -0.74
CA VAL A 249 -9.53 28.37 -1.43
C VAL A 249 -9.69 29.80 -0.93
N ASP A 250 -9.68 30.01 0.39
CA ASP A 250 -9.84 31.34 0.99
C ASP A 250 -8.63 32.24 0.67
N TRP A 251 -7.44 31.68 0.75
CA TRP A 251 -6.21 32.36 0.32
C TRP A 251 -6.26 32.74 -1.18
N LEU A 252 -6.61 31.77 -2.05
CA LEU A 252 -6.66 32.00 -3.50
C LEU A 252 -7.72 33.01 -3.89
N ARG A 253 -8.87 33.00 -3.19
CA ARG A 253 -9.91 34.01 -3.35
C ARG A 253 -9.38 35.41 -2.99
N ALA A 254 -8.69 35.54 -1.86
CA ALA A 254 -8.10 36.82 -1.43
C ALA A 254 -7.05 37.31 -2.43
N VAL A 255 -6.22 36.40 -2.98
CA VAL A 255 -5.16 36.76 -3.96
C VAL A 255 -5.73 37.24 -5.29
N LEU A 256 -6.88 36.73 -5.72
CA LEU A 256 -7.50 37.02 -7.01
C LEU A 256 -8.69 37.98 -6.92
N SER A 257 -9.04 38.50 -5.71
CA SER A 257 -10.18 39.40 -5.52
C SER A 257 -9.97 40.78 -6.10
N ASP A 258 -8.73 41.28 -6.11
CA ASP A 258 -8.43 42.66 -6.45
C ASP A 258 -7.95 42.83 -7.90
N GLU A 259 -7.26 41.81 -8.43
CA GLU A 259 -6.71 41.85 -9.78
C GLU A 259 -6.40 40.44 -10.31
N ASP A 260 -6.42 40.31 -11.63
CA ASP A 260 -5.93 39.13 -12.33
C ASP A 260 -4.42 38.96 -12.14
N LYS A 261 -3.94 37.72 -11.88
CA LYS A 261 -2.51 37.47 -11.61
C LYS A 261 -1.93 36.42 -12.53
N ALA A 262 -0.61 36.55 -12.80
CA ALA A 262 0.10 35.53 -13.53
C ALA A 262 0.08 34.18 -12.77
N ALA A 263 -0.27 33.12 -13.47
CA ALA A 263 -0.37 31.77 -12.86
C ALA A 263 0.94 31.35 -12.17
N SER A 264 2.10 31.74 -12.76
CA SER A 264 3.42 31.47 -12.16
C SER A 264 3.64 32.15 -10.83
N GLU A 265 3.15 33.39 -10.67
CA GLU A 265 3.24 34.15 -9.41
C GLU A 265 2.39 33.51 -8.33
N VAL A 266 1.14 33.16 -8.67
CA VAL A 266 0.22 32.49 -7.74
C VAL A 266 0.75 31.13 -7.32
N MET A 267 1.30 30.34 -8.26
CA MET A 267 1.92 29.02 -7.94
C MET A 267 3.11 29.17 -7.00
N THR A 268 4.00 30.14 -7.26
CA THR A 268 5.16 30.40 -6.40
C THR A 268 4.75 30.90 -5.01
N ALA A 269 3.72 31.74 -4.93
CA ALA A 269 3.20 32.22 -3.64
C ALA A 269 2.53 31.09 -2.84
N ALA A 270 1.77 30.22 -3.50
CA ALA A 270 1.16 29.05 -2.88
C ALA A 270 2.21 28.08 -2.29
N GLU A 271 3.29 27.83 -3.04
CA GLU A 271 4.40 26.98 -2.60
C GLU A 271 5.09 27.55 -1.37
N ARG A 272 5.33 28.87 -1.32
CA ARG A 272 5.91 29.55 -0.14
C ARG A 272 5.05 29.43 1.12
N LEU A 273 3.73 29.32 0.96
CA LEU A 273 2.77 29.12 2.05
C LEU A 273 2.57 27.63 2.40
N GLY A 274 3.29 26.74 1.74
CA GLY A 274 3.20 25.29 2.01
C GLY A 274 2.04 24.57 1.32
N PHE A 275 1.29 25.24 0.43
CA PHE A 275 0.25 24.59 -0.35
C PHE A 275 0.86 23.74 -1.48
N SER A 276 0.55 22.45 -1.48
CA SER A 276 1.02 21.57 -2.56
C SER A 276 0.35 21.89 -3.91
N PRO A 277 1.00 21.60 -5.05
CA PRO A 277 0.40 21.81 -6.38
C PRO A 277 -0.97 21.13 -6.54
N LYS A 278 -1.19 20.01 -5.85
CA LYS A 278 -2.45 19.25 -5.85
C LYS A 278 -3.56 19.98 -5.08
N VAL A 279 -3.22 20.57 -3.93
CA VAL A 279 -4.13 21.37 -3.11
C VAL A 279 -4.53 22.64 -3.87
N LEU A 280 -3.56 23.34 -4.45
CA LEU A 280 -3.80 24.53 -5.26
C LEU A 280 -4.70 24.26 -6.48
N ARG A 281 -4.48 23.12 -7.17
CA ARG A 281 -5.33 22.70 -8.30
C ARG A 281 -6.79 22.49 -7.84
N ARG A 282 -7.00 21.79 -6.71
CA ARG A 282 -8.34 21.55 -6.16
C ARG A 282 -9.02 22.84 -5.72
N ALA A 283 -8.26 23.75 -5.09
CA ALA A 283 -8.76 25.07 -4.70
C ALA A 283 -9.18 25.88 -5.92
N ARG A 284 -8.39 25.88 -6.99
CA ARG A 284 -8.70 26.54 -8.27
C ARG A 284 -9.98 25.98 -8.90
N GLU A 285 -10.11 24.64 -8.96
CA GLU A 285 -11.32 23.99 -9.49
C GLU A 285 -12.55 24.33 -8.65
N LYS A 286 -12.44 24.31 -7.31
CA LYS A 286 -13.53 24.64 -6.38
C LYS A 286 -13.97 26.10 -6.46
N LEU A 287 -13.04 27.01 -6.73
CA LEU A 287 -13.30 28.45 -6.87
C LEU A 287 -13.81 28.82 -8.27
N GLY A 288 -13.68 27.94 -9.26
CA GLY A 288 -14.04 28.24 -10.64
C GLY A 288 -13.10 29.23 -11.33
N VAL A 289 -11.82 29.29 -10.91
CA VAL A 289 -10.83 30.22 -11.47
C VAL A 289 -10.68 30.02 -12.97
N ARG A 290 -10.85 31.10 -13.73
CA ARG A 290 -10.64 31.14 -15.18
C ARG A 290 -9.15 31.20 -15.49
N THR A 291 -8.78 30.65 -16.63
CA THR A 291 -7.38 30.61 -17.07
C THR A 291 -7.28 31.10 -18.51
N ASP A 292 -6.74 32.28 -18.70
CA ASP A 292 -6.60 32.92 -20.00
C ASP A 292 -5.13 33.12 -20.39
N LYS A 293 -4.84 33.20 -21.71
CA LYS A 293 -3.50 33.51 -22.20
C LYS A 293 -3.29 35.01 -22.25
N ALA A 294 -2.24 35.50 -21.58
CA ALA A 294 -1.87 36.93 -21.57
C ALA A 294 -1.33 37.47 -22.92
N GLY A 295 -1.26 36.63 -23.98
CA GLY A 295 -0.73 36.95 -25.32
C GLY A 295 0.22 35.89 -25.88
N VAL A 296 0.71 36.08 -27.12
CA VAL A 296 1.47 35.04 -27.88
C VAL A 296 2.79 34.63 -27.22
N LYS A 297 3.34 35.44 -26.30
CA LYS A 297 4.60 35.17 -25.55
C LYS A 297 4.47 35.36 -24.02
N ALA A 298 3.30 35.76 -23.54
CA ALA A 298 3.06 35.92 -22.10
C ALA A 298 2.36 34.67 -21.53
N GLY A 299 2.68 34.30 -20.29
CA GLY A 299 2.18 33.10 -19.61
C GLY A 299 0.65 33.08 -19.42
N TRP A 300 0.18 32.22 -18.58
CA TRP A 300 -1.23 32.09 -18.21
C TRP A 300 -1.58 33.08 -17.11
N ILE A 301 -2.78 33.68 -17.20
CA ILE A 301 -3.37 34.55 -16.17
C ILE A 301 -4.54 33.82 -15.53
N TRP A 302 -4.66 33.96 -14.22
CA TRP A 302 -5.78 33.45 -13.42
C TRP A 302 -6.63 34.60 -12.94
N SER A 303 -7.97 34.47 -13.11
CA SER A 303 -9.00 35.38 -12.67
C SER A 303 -10.16 34.65 -11.99
N LEU A 304 -10.93 35.35 -11.15
CA LEU A 304 -12.14 34.79 -10.52
C LEU A 304 -13.36 34.92 -11.45
#